data_53836f601889856d937b71c2461849c0
#
_entry.id   53836f601889856d937b71c2461849c0
#
_cell.length_a   1.000
_cell.length_b   1.000
_cell.length_c   1.000
_cell.angle_alpha   90.00
_cell.angle_beta   90.00
_cell.angle_gamma   90.00
#
_symmetry.space_group_name_H-M   'P 1'
#
loop_
_entity.id
_entity.type
_entity.pdbx_description
1 polymer ?
#
loop_
_entity_poly.entity_id
_entity_poly.type
_entity_poly.pdbx_seq_one_letter_code
_entity_poly.pdbx_strand_id
1 'polypeptide(L)'
;EVAFEGFKSGEYFFRAETKARTWSTGYNFPAVKAGMITKAQIANNNPVPMQAIVMNLRRPIFQDIRVRQAMTLAYDFEWLNKTMFYGQYERLQSFFHGSALAATGTPTPQELAVINPLLPDLEPIQRQAVLSDWQAPKSTGDGFNRDNLLKARELLLQAGFKYQNMKLYQPNGQPAKLEFLSTDAKNARIVLPFLRNLQRLGFDASFRQADVPQYLERTRRYDYDMIIDMFAQSLSPGAEQTYMWGSQAADEKGNQNSAGIKNKAIDAVIAKLIVSKNRDDIVLYSKVLDRLLRAGYYVVPTYGKHTDNVAYWKFYEHGPLPSNAIGIDYWWANKDKQAQVMQYLGK
;
A
#
# COMPACT_ATOMS: atom_id res chain seq x y z
N GLU A 1 -8.68 17.43 13.88
CA GLU A 1 -8.22 18.68 14.56
C GLU A 1 -8.57 18.65 16.03
N VAL A 2 -9.83 18.45 16.43
CA VAL A 2 -10.30 18.44 17.84
C VAL A 2 -9.45 17.51 18.71
N ALA A 3 -9.23 16.26 18.30
CA ALA A 3 -8.42 15.32 19.07
C ALA A 3 -6.95 15.78 19.29
N PHE A 4 -6.38 16.57 18.38
CA PHE A 4 -5.04 17.10 18.57
C PHE A 4 -5.01 18.25 19.58
N GLU A 5 -6.05 19.09 19.61
CA GLU A 5 -6.20 20.12 20.64
C GLU A 5 -6.40 19.50 22.03
N GLY A 6 -7.22 18.43 22.13
CA GLY A 6 -7.34 17.67 23.39
C GLY A 6 -6.02 17.06 23.88
N PHE A 7 -5.13 16.61 22.97
CA PHE A 7 -3.79 16.18 23.35
C PHE A 7 -2.94 17.34 23.90
N LYS A 8 -3.01 18.52 23.27
CA LYS A 8 -2.27 19.71 23.72
C LYS A 8 -2.73 20.21 25.09
N SER A 9 -4.03 20.11 25.38
CA SER A 9 -4.64 20.53 26.65
C SER A 9 -4.54 19.48 27.77
N GLY A 10 -3.97 18.30 27.47
CA GLY A 10 -3.85 17.23 28.45
C GLY A 10 -5.19 16.59 28.81
N GLU A 11 -6.10 16.44 27.85
CA GLU A 11 -7.31 15.61 27.99
C GLU A 11 -6.96 14.12 27.81
N TYR A 12 -5.91 13.83 27.05
CA TYR A 12 -5.27 12.53 26.97
C TYR A 12 -3.75 12.70 26.73
N PHE A 13 -2.96 11.67 27.00
CA PHE A 13 -1.54 11.81 27.24
C PHE A 13 -0.63 10.98 26.31
N PHE A 14 -1.20 10.12 25.47
CA PHE A 14 -0.47 9.34 24.45
C PHE A 14 -1.17 9.45 23.13
N ARG A 15 -0.41 9.69 22.06
CA ARG A 15 -0.95 9.87 20.73
C ARG A 15 -0.08 9.18 19.69
N ALA A 16 -0.63 8.23 18.93
CA ALA A 16 -0.07 7.79 17.66
C ALA A 16 -0.44 8.82 16.58
N GLU A 17 0.55 9.45 15.95
CA GLU A 17 0.32 10.48 14.95
C GLU A 17 0.44 9.90 13.54
N THR A 18 -0.68 9.79 12.87
CA THR A 18 -0.76 9.23 11.52
C THR A 18 -0.69 10.28 10.41
N LYS A 19 -0.79 11.58 10.77
CA LYS A 19 -0.79 12.66 9.78
C LYS A 19 0.62 13.23 9.62
N ALA A 20 1.21 13.02 8.46
CA ALA A 20 2.56 13.50 8.14
C ALA A 20 2.74 15.00 8.38
N ARG A 21 1.76 15.83 7.96
CA ARG A 21 1.79 17.28 8.18
C ARG A 21 1.82 17.63 9.67
N THR A 22 0.91 17.04 10.46
CA THR A 22 0.85 17.30 11.91
C THR A 22 2.17 16.90 12.58
N TRP A 23 2.71 15.73 12.22
CA TRP A 23 4.00 15.27 12.75
C TRP A 23 5.13 16.23 12.42
N SER A 24 5.21 16.73 11.18
CA SER A 24 6.29 17.62 10.75
C SER A 24 6.16 19.04 11.30
N THR A 25 4.96 19.59 11.38
CA THR A 25 4.77 21.03 11.62
C THR A 25 3.91 21.35 12.84
N GLY A 26 3.14 20.39 13.36
CA GLY A 26 2.13 20.66 14.40
C GLY A 26 2.68 20.68 15.83
N TYR A 27 3.81 20.03 16.08
CA TYR A 27 4.40 19.89 17.44
C TYR A 27 5.33 21.05 17.83
N ASN A 28 4.87 22.29 17.62
CA ASN A 28 5.57 23.50 17.99
C ASN A 28 4.70 24.37 18.94
N PHE A 29 4.41 23.86 20.13
CA PHE A 29 3.56 24.53 21.11
C PHE A 29 4.20 24.48 22.53
N PRO A 30 3.69 25.26 23.50
CA PRO A 30 4.36 25.47 24.80
C PRO A 30 4.76 24.18 25.52
N ALA A 31 3.89 23.18 25.61
CA ALA A 31 4.20 21.95 26.34
C ALA A 31 5.36 21.14 25.72
N VAL A 32 5.51 21.16 24.38
CA VAL A 32 6.66 20.55 23.70
C VAL A 32 7.93 21.33 23.99
N LYS A 33 7.88 22.68 23.93
CA LYS A 33 9.03 23.55 24.23
C LYS A 33 9.46 23.45 25.68
N ALA A 34 8.53 23.24 26.60
CA ALA A 34 8.78 23.05 28.04
C ALA A 34 9.28 21.64 28.39
N GLY A 35 9.42 20.73 27.39
CA GLY A 35 9.85 19.35 27.63
C GLY A 35 8.82 18.49 28.36
N MET A 36 7.53 18.88 28.35
CA MET A 36 6.43 18.11 28.93
C MET A 36 5.93 17.03 28.03
N ILE A 37 6.21 17.14 26.71
CA ILE A 37 5.83 16.17 25.68
C ILE A 37 7.08 15.73 24.93
N THR A 38 7.20 14.42 24.75
CA THR A 38 8.23 13.76 23.95
C THR A 38 7.65 13.31 22.62
N LYS A 39 8.40 13.52 21.54
CA LYS A 39 8.16 12.93 20.22
C LYS A 39 9.15 11.81 20.00
N ALA A 40 8.68 10.63 19.57
CA ALA A 40 9.54 9.52 19.24
C ALA A 40 9.05 8.82 17.97
N GLN A 41 9.98 8.20 17.24
CA GLN A 41 9.68 7.24 16.18
C GLN A 41 10.07 5.86 16.70
N ILE A 42 9.09 4.97 16.78
CA ILE A 42 9.26 3.62 17.30
C ILE A 42 9.28 2.66 16.12
N ALA A 43 10.36 1.88 16.01
CA ALA A 43 10.47 0.85 14.99
C ALA A 43 9.43 -0.26 15.22
N ASN A 44 8.83 -0.74 14.13
CA ASN A 44 7.83 -1.79 14.16
C ASN A 44 8.13 -2.80 13.05
N ASN A 45 8.40 -4.06 13.42
CA ASN A 45 8.73 -5.14 12.48
C ASN A 45 7.51 -5.99 12.09
N ASN A 46 6.30 -5.55 12.43
CA ASN A 46 5.12 -6.15 11.84
C ASN A 46 5.06 -5.83 10.33
N PRO A 47 4.47 -6.71 9.52
CA PRO A 47 4.28 -6.41 8.10
C PRO A 47 3.51 -5.11 7.93
N VAL A 48 4.08 -4.18 7.16
CA VAL A 48 3.38 -2.96 6.78
C VAL A 48 2.27 -3.34 5.81
N PRO A 49 1.01 -3.01 6.08
CA PRO A 49 -0.08 -3.29 5.15
C PRO A 49 0.20 -2.73 3.77
N MET A 50 0.00 -3.54 2.72
CA MET A 50 0.08 -3.05 1.35
C MET A 50 -1.11 -2.14 1.07
N GLN A 51 -0.92 -0.84 1.24
CA GLN A 51 -1.85 0.16 0.72
C GLN A 51 -1.58 0.36 -0.76
N ALA A 52 -2.59 0.19 -1.59
CA ALA A 52 -2.41 0.19 -3.03
C ALA A 52 -3.60 0.77 -3.78
N ILE A 53 -3.36 1.26 -4.99
CA ILE A 53 -4.41 1.48 -5.98
C ILE A 53 -4.67 0.13 -6.65
N VAL A 54 -5.84 -0.41 -6.40
CA VAL A 54 -6.29 -1.67 -6.97
C VAL A 54 -6.89 -1.42 -8.34
N MET A 55 -6.46 -2.22 -9.32
CA MET A 55 -7.05 -2.29 -10.65
C MET A 55 -8.01 -3.47 -10.71
N ASN A 56 -9.25 -3.24 -11.08
CA ASN A 56 -10.24 -4.31 -11.19
C ASN A 56 -10.04 -5.11 -12.49
N LEU A 57 -9.42 -6.27 -12.39
CA LEU A 57 -9.13 -7.14 -13.53
C LEU A 57 -10.38 -7.73 -14.20
N ARG A 58 -11.56 -7.58 -13.59
CA ARG A 58 -12.84 -7.92 -14.24
C ARG A 58 -13.17 -6.93 -15.38
N ARG A 59 -12.53 -5.76 -15.38
CA ARG A 59 -12.61 -4.77 -16.46
C ARG A 59 -11.64 -5.15 -17.59
N PRO A 60 -12.10 -5.27 -18.84
CA PRO A 60 -11.25 -5.69 -19.97
C PRO A 60 -9.97 -4.86 -20.13
N ILE A 61 -10.02 -3.57 -19.82
CA ILE A 61 -8.88 -2.64 -19.94
C ILE A 61 -7.69 -3.05 -19.07
N PHE A 62 -7.88 -3.78 -17.96
CA PHE A 62 -6.82 -4.22 -17.05
C PHE A 62 -6.38 -5.67 -17.22
N GLN A 63 -6.94 -6.39 -18.20
CA GLN A 63 -6.57 -7.80 -18.44
C GLN A 63 -5.15 -7.92 -19.00
N ASP A 64 -4.72 -6.98 -19.84
CA ASP A 64 -3.36 -6.95 -20.35
C ASP A 64 -2.39 -6.45 -19.28
N ILE A 65 -1.39 -7.26 -18.96
CA ILE A 65 -0.37 -6.93 -17.95
C ILE A 65 0.44 -5.67 -18.29
N ARG A 66 0.62 -5.34 -19.57
CA ARG A 66 1.33 -4.14 -20.02
C ARG A 66 0.59 -2.87 -19.63
N VAL A 67 -0.74 -2.92 -19.62
CA VAL A 67 -1.57 -1.82 -19.09
C VAL A 67 -1.34 -1.66 -17.60
N ARG A 68 -1.32 -2.75 -16.83
CA ARG A 68 -1.08 -2.71 -15.38
C ARG A 68 0.33 -2.21 -15.04
N GLN A 69 1.33 -2.58 -15.85
CA GLN A 69 2.68 -2.00 -15.74
C GLN A 69 2.67 -0.49 -16.02
N ALA A 70 1.96 -0.05 -17.06
CA ALA A 70 1.83 1.38 -17.38
C ALA A 70 1.19 2.17 -16.24
N MET A 71 0.16 1.61 -15.55
CA MET A 71 -0.42 2.22 -14.35
C MET A 71 0.63 2.36 -13.24
N THR A 72 1.43 1.33 -13.00
CA THR A 72 2.47 1.34 -11.95
C THR A 72 3.54 2.39 -12.23
N LEU A 73 3.92 2.60 -13.50
CA LEU A 73 4.84 3.64 -13.94
C LEU A 73 4.27 5.06 -13.82
N ALA A 74 2.95 5.20 -13.95
CA ALA A 74 2.29 6.50 -13.87
C ALA A 74 2.23 7.07 -12.43
N TYR A 75 2.45 6.25 -11.41
CA TYR A 75 2.40 6.70 -10.01
C TYR A 75 3.75 7.28 -9.57
N ASP A 76 3.79 8.60 -9.38
CA ASP A 76 4.97 9.36 -8.95
C ASP A 76 5.03 9.46 -7.42
N PHE A 77 5.56 8.41 -6.79
CA PHE A 77 5.69 8.35 -5.33
C PHE A 77 6.68 9.38 -4.80
N GLU A 78 7.83 9.57 -5.45
CA GLU A 78 8.90 10.45 -4.98
C GLU A 78 8.42 11.89 -4.87
N TRP A 79 7.65 12.36 -5.85
CA TRP A 79 7.03 13.68 -5.79
C TRP A 79 5.99 13.79 -4.67
N LEU A 80 5.12 12.79 -4.52
CA LEU A 80 4.13 12.75 -3.44
C LEU A 80 4.80 12.76 -2.07
N ASN A 81 5.84 11.94 -1.88
CA ASN A 81 6.56 11.84 -0.63
C ASN A 81 7.22 13.17 -0.25
N LYS A 82 7.84 13.83 -1.22
CA LYS A 82 8.49 15.13 -1.02
C LYS A 82 7.47 16.24 -0.71
N THR A 83 6.38 16.32 -1.48
CA THR A 83 5.48 17.48 -1.45
C THR A 83 4.33 17.34 -0.44
N MET A 84 3.82 16.10 -0.25
CA MET A 84 2.64 15.84 0.57
C MET A 84 2.95 15.16 1.89
N PHE A 85 4.03 14.36 1.94
CA PHE A 85 4.34 13.50 3.07
C PHE A 85 5.61 13.92 3.82
N TYR A 86 6.25 15.01 3.42
CA TYR A 86 7.45 15.54 4.11
C TYR A 86 8.61 14.53 4.20
N GLY A 87 8.72 13.63 3.22
CA GLY A 87 9.76 12.59 3.19
C GLY A 87 9.59 11.46 4.22
N GLN A 88 8.41 11.32 4.86
CA GLN A 88 8.23 10.41 6.00
C GLN A 88 7.88 8.97 5.60
N TYR A 89 7.59 8.70 4.34
CA TYR A 89 7.16 7.39 3.87
C TYR A 89 8.16 6.80 2.89
N GLU A 90 8.01 5.51 2.64
CA GLU A 90 8.72 4.77 1.59
C GLU A 90 7.71 4.16 0.62
N ARG A 91 8.16 3.90 -0.61
CA ARG A 91 7.38 3.15 -1.59
C ARG A 91 7.28 1.70 -1.15
N LEU A 92 6.07 1.16 -1.06
CA LEU A 92 5.89 -0.24 -0.75
C LEU A 92 6.43 -1.12 -1.88
N GLN A 93 7.19 -2.17 -1.51
CA GLN A 93 7.85 -3.08 -2.44
C GLN A 93 7.35 -4.53 -2.33
N SER A 94 6.55 -4.83 -1.31
CA SER A 94 6.14 -6.18 -0.96
C SER A 94 4.79 -6.17 -0.27
N PHE A 95 4.00 -7.22 -0.44
CA PHE A 95 2.77 -7.42 0.33
C PHE A 95 3.03 -7.78 1.81
N PHE A 96 4.27 -8.15 2.13
CA PHE A 96 4.75 -8.43 3.48
C PHE A 96 5.83 -7.42 3.91
N HIS A 97 5.77 -6.20 3.40
CA HIS A 97 6.79 -5.17 3.54
C HIS A 97 7.22 -4.97 5.00
N GLY A 98 8.54 -4.83 5.23
CA GLY A 98 9.11 -4.63 6.56
C GLY A 98 9.23 -5.89 7.41
N SER A 99 8.91 -7.07 6.89
CA SER A 99 8.99 -8.34 7.63
C SER A 99 9.89 -9.38 6.96
N ALA A 100 10.21 -10.44 7.69
CA ALA A 100 10.97 -11.59 7.16
C ALA A 100 10.24 -12.37 6.06
N LEU A 101 8.93 -12.11 5.88
CA LEU A 101 8.11 -12.76 4.84
C LEU A 101 8.21 -12.05 3.48
N ALA A 102 8.75 -10.84 3.44
CA ALA A 102 8.95 -10.09 2.21
C ALA A 102 10.01 -10.75 1.33
N ALA A 103 9.73 -10.90 0.04
CA ALA A 103 10.73 -11.32 -0.94
C ALA A 103 11.65 -10.14 -1.31
N THR A 104 12.94 -10.36 -1.26
CA THR A 104 13.98 -9.37 -1.58
C THR A 104 15.00 -9.98 -2.53
N GLY A 105 15.67 -9.15 -3.34
CA GLY A 105 16.66 -9.61 -4.32
C GLY A 105 16.08 -10.59 -5.35
N THR A 106 16.94 -11.33 -6.02
CA THR A 106 16.53 -12.44 -6.91
C THR A 106 16.11 -13.67 -6.09
N PRO A 107 15.31 -14.58 -6.66
CA PRO A 107 14.88 -15.78 -5.96
C PRO A 107 16.05 -16.66 -5.49
N THR A 108 15.99 -17.16 -4.26
CA THR A 108 16.93 -18.14 -3.73
C THR A 108 16.73 -19.51 -4.41
N PRO A 109 17.69 -20.45 -4.29
CA PRO A 109 17.51 -21.81 -4.81
C PRO A 109 16.26 -22.51 -4.28
N GLN A 110 15.88 -22.29 -3.01
CA GLN A 110 14.69 -22.86 -2.39
C GLN A 110 13.43 -22.24 -3.00
N GLU A 111 13.40 -20.91 -3.20
CA GLU A 111 12.29 -20.23 -3.89
C GLU A 111 12.17 -20.69 -5.34
N LEU A 112 13.28 -20.86 -6.07
CA LEU A 112 13.30 -21.38 -7.44
C LEU A 112 12.74 -22.79 -7.54
N ALA A 113 13.02 -23.66 -6.56
CA ALA A 113 12.45 -25.01 -6.53
C ALA A 113 10.91 -25.00 -6.47
N VAL A 114 10.33 -23.97 -5.85
CA VAL A 114 8.87 -23.79 -5.80
C VAL A 114 8.35 -23.07 -7.04
N ILE A 115 9.08 -22.07 -7.57
CA ILE A 115 8.67 -21.23 -8.70
C ILE A 115 8.74 -21.97 -10.02
N ASN A 116 9.83 -22.72 -10.29
CA ASN A 116 10.07 -23.33 -11.61
C ASN A 116 8.91 -24.21 -12.12
N PRO A 117 8.27 -25.06 -11.29
CA PRO A 117 7.11 -25.84 -11.75
C PRO A 117 5.89 -24.98 -12.09
N LEU A 118 5.81 -23.73 -11.61
CA LEU A 118 4.70 -22.81 -11.80
C LEU A 118 4.87 -21.91 -13.03
N LEU A 119 6.08 -21.82 -13.58
CA LEU A 119 6.37 -20.92 -14.72
C LEU A 119 5.46 -21.15 -15.94
N PRO A 120 5.05 -22.40 -16.28
CA PRO A 120 4.11 -22.60 -17.41
C PRO A 120 2.75 -21.91 -17.24
N ASP A 121 2.29 -21.70 -16.00
CA ASP A 121 1.02 -21.04 -15.68
C ASP A 121 1.11 -19.51 -15.68
N LEU A 122 2.28 -18.93 -15.93
CA LEU A 122 2.53 -17.49 -15.93
C LEU A 122 2.67 -16.94 -17.36
N GLU A 123 2.21 -15.71 -17.56
CA GLU A 123 2.48 -14.95 -18.78
C GLU A 123 3.99 -14.63 -18.91
N PRO A 124 4.52 -14.41 -20.13
CA PRO A 124 5.97 -14.16 -20.34
C PRO A 124 6.53 -13.02 -19.48
N ILE A 125 5.78 -11.92 -19.31
CA ILE A 125 6.19 -10.78 -18.47
C ILE A 125 6.21 -11.19 -16.98
N GLN A 126 5.25 -11.98 -16.54
CA GLN A 126 5.23 -12.48 -15.16
C GLN A 126 6.40 -13.43 -14.89
N ARG A 127 6.75 -14.33 -15.85
CA ARG A 127 7.91 -15.21 -15.72
C ARG A 127 9.20 -14.42 -15.53
N GLN A 128 9.40 -13.37 -16.31
CA GLN A 128 10.57 -12.51 -16.17
C GLN A 128 10.58 -11.79 -14.83
N ALA A 129 9.45 -11.23 -14.43
CA ALA A 129 9.32 -10.45 -13.19
C ALA A 129 9.51 -11.31 -11.93
N VAL A 130 8.94 -12.54 -11.89
CA VAL A 130 9.05 -13.43 -10.72
C VAL A 130 10.49 -13.92 -10.49
N LEU A 131 11.31 -13.99 -11.55
CA LEU A 131 12.71 -14.42 -11.50
C LEU A 131 13.68 -13.25 -11.27
N SER A 132 13.20 -12.01 -11.26
CA SER A 132 14.02 -10.81 -11.08
C SER A 132 14.03 -10.29 -9.65
N ASP A 133 14.92 -9.34 -9.37
CA ASP A 133 14.80 -8.43 -8.22
C ASP A 133 13.78 -7.32 -8.58
N TRP A 134 12.49 -7.65 -8.45
CA TRP A 134 11.43 -6.72 -8.78
C TRP A 134 11.44 -5.51 -7.84
N GLN A 135 11.41 -4.32 -8.40
CA GLN A 135 11.34 -3.07 -7.68
C GLN A 135 10.21 -2.20 -8.26
N ALA A 136 9.47 -1.54 -7.39
CA ALA A 136 8.52 -0.52 -7.86
C ALA A 136 9.28 0.61 -8.57
N PRO A 137 8.75 1.14 -9.69
CA PRO A 137 9.42 2.20 -10.44
C PRO A 137 9.69 3.44 -9.58
N LYS A 138 10.86 4.02 -9.74
CA LYS A 138 11.25 5.30 -9.14
C LYS A 138 11.13 6.42 -10.16
N SER A 139 10.84 7.64 -9.70
CA SER A 139 10.84 8.87 -10.49
C SER A 139 11.94 9.82 -10.01
N THR A 140 12.13 10.93 -10.71
CA THR A 140 13.00 12.03 -10.26
C THR A 140 12.35 12.87 -9.16
N GLY A 141 11.05 12.70 -8.91
CA GLY A 141 10.28 13.48 -7.94
C GLY A 141 10.07 14.94 -8.35
N ASP A 142 10.14 15.23 -9.63
CA ASP A 142 9.92 16.57 -10.21
C ASP A 142 8.45 16.89 -10.51
N GLY A 143 7.56 15.88 -10.38
CA GLY A 143 6.13 15.97 -10.68
C GLY A 143 5.77 15.82 -12.16
N PHE A 144 6.77 15.68 -13.04
CA PHE A 144 6.56 15.41 -14.45
C PHE A 144 6.60 13.93 -14.78
N ASN A 145 7.42 13.14 -14.05
CA ASN A 145 7.55 11.67 -14.19
C ASN A 145 7.80 11.23 -15.65
N ARG A 146 8.53 12.04 -16.43
CA ARG A 146 8.61 11.95 -17.88
C ARG A 146 9.08 10.59 -18.38
N ASP A 147 10.18 10.08 -17.82
CA ASP A 147 10.80 8.84 -18.31
C ASP A 147 9.89 7.63 -18.09
N ASN A 148 9.21 7.58 -16.93
CA ASN A 148 8.25 6.53 -16.64
C ASN A 148 7.00 6.63 -17.53
N LEU A 149 6.53 7.86 -17.82
CA LEU A 149 5.40 8.05 -18.72
C LEU A 149 5.72 7.69 -20.17
N LEU A 150 6.96 7.91 -20.64
CA LEU A 150 7.40 7.42 -21.95
C LEU A 150 7.39 5.90 -22.03
N LYS A 151 7.94 5.20 -21.01
CA LYS A 151 7.88 3.73 -20.91
C LYS A 151 6.44 3.23 -20.83
N ALA A 152 5.58 3.89 -20.05
CA ALA A 152 4.16 3.54 -19.95
C ALA A 152 3.45 3.68 -21.31
N ARG A 153 3.76 4.74 -22.07
CA ARG A 153 3.22 4.91 -23.43
C ARG A 153 3.63 3.79 -24.37
N GLU A 154 4.89 3.39 -24.33
CA GLU A 154 5.39 2.26 -25.16
C GLU A 154 4.65 0.96 -24.83
N LEU A 155 4.45 0.66 -23.55
CA LEU A 155 3.69 -0.52 -23.10
C LEU A 155 2.24 -0.48 -23.61
N LEU A 156 1.59 0.68 -23.54
CA LEU A 156 0.22 0.85 -24.06
C LEU A 156 0.15 0.64 -25.58
N LEU A 157 1.10 1.16 -26.33
CA LEU A 157 1.19 0.93 -27.79
C LEU A 157 1.41 -0.56 -28.10
N GLN A 158 2.31 -1.23 -27.36
CA GLN A 158 2.54 -2.68 -27.50
C GLN A 158 1.29 -3.49 -27.12
N ALA A 159 0.46 -3.01 -26.18
CA ALA A 159 -0.83 -3.60 -25.84
C ALA A 159 -1.93 -3.33 -26.88
N GLY A 160 -1.61 -2.67 -28.00
CA GLY A 160 -2.53 -2.39 -29.10
C GLY A 160 -3.37 -1.14 -28.94
N PHE A 161 -3.12 -0.33 -27.93
CA PHE A 161 -3.77 0.98 -27.78
C PHE A 161 -3.31 1.94 -28.88
N LYS A 162 -4.17 2.89 -29.25
CA LYS A 162 -3.90 3.87 -30.30
C LYS A 162 -4.20 5.28 -29.83
N TYR A 163 -3.39 6.22 -30.29
CA TYR A 163 -3.64 7.65 -30.06
C TYR A 163 -4.39 8.28 -31.22
N GLN A 164 -5.46 9.03 -30.91
CA GLN A 164 -6.16 9.90 -31.86
C GLN A 164 -6.42 11.24 -31.18
N ASN A 165 -5.91 12.32 -31.75
CA ASN A 165 -6.03 13.69 -31.19
C ASN A 165 -5.65 13.76 -29.69
N MET A 166 -4.51 13.19 -29.33
CA MET A 166 -3.97 13.10 -27.96
C MET A 166 -4.81 12.26 -26.99
N LYS A 167 -5.90 11.63 -27.42
CA LYS A 167 -6.72 10.70 -26.64
C LYS A 167 -6.31 9.27 -26.92
N LEU A 168 -6.36 8.45 -25.88
CA LEU A 168 -6.04 7.03 -25.94
C LEU A 168 -7.30 6.21 -26.21
N TYR A 169 -7.20 5.26 -27.15
CA TYR A 169 -8.25 4.34 -27.50
C TYR A 169 -7.75 2.89 -27.27
N GLN A 170 -8.63 2.06 -26.75
CA GLN A 170 -8.40 0.63 -26.53
C GLN A 170 -8.30 -0.12 -27.87
N PRO A 171 -7.75 -1.36 -27.88
CA PRO A 171 -7.69 -2.17 -29.10
C PRO A 171 -9.05 -2.40 -29.78
N ASN A 172 -10.14 -2.39 -29.00
CA ASN A 172 -11.51 -2.51 -29.49
C ASN A 172 -12.10 -1.21 -30.07
N GLY A 173 -11.32 -0.12 -30.13
CA GLY A 173 -11.74 1.18 -30.63
C GLY A 173 -12.49 2.06 -29.63
N GLN A 174 -12.75 1.60 -28.42
CA GLN A 174 -13.41 2.40 -27.38
C GLN A 174 -12.42 3.39 -26.73
N PRO A 175 -12.86 4.58 -26.32
CA PRO A 175 -12.03 5.49 -25.52
C PRO A 175 -11.52 4.78 -24.24
N ALA A 176 -10.27 5.04 -23.87
CA ALA A 176 -9.67 4.52 -22.66
C ALA A 176 -10.13 5.35 -21.44
N LYS A 177 -11.32 5.03 -20.92
CA LYS A 177 -11.92 5.68 -19.76
C LYS A 177 -11.60 4.93 -18.49
N LEU A 178 -11.32 5.67 -17.40
CA LEU A 178 -11.04 5.12 -16.07
C LEU A 178 -11.69 5.98 -14.99
N GLU A 179 -12.42 5.35 -14.09
CA GLU A 179 -12.97 6.00 -12.90
C GLU A 179 -12.25 5.50 -11.65
N PHE A 180 -11.77 6.45 -10.85
CA PHE A 180 -11.27 6.16 -9.51
C PHE A 180 -12.39 6.44 -8.49
N LEU A 181 -12.87 5.40 -7.83
CA LEU A 181 -13.96 5.48 -6.85
C LEU A 181 -13.43 5.62 -5.42
N SER A 182 -13.97 6.55 -4.64
CA SER A 182 -13.61 6.76 -3.23
C SER A 182 -14.77 7.32 -2.42
N THR A 183 -14.77 7.09 -1.10
CA THR A 183 -15.67 7.75 -0.15
C THR A 183 -15.08 9.03 0.43
N ASP A 184 -13.75 9.14 0.49
CA ASP A 184 -13.07 10.24 1.20
C ASP A 184 -12.45 11.23 0.20
N ALA A 185 -12.90 12.48 0.26
CA ALA A 185 -12.32 13.58 -0.50
C ALA A 185 -10.81 13.80 -0.21
N LYS A 186 -10.31 13.35 0.97
CA LYS A 186 -8.88 13.43 1.29
C LYS A 186 -8.05 12.55 0.38
N ASN A 187 -8.59 11.42 -0.08
CA ASN A 187 -7.93 10.56 -1.06
C ASN A 187 -7.68 11.28 -2.39
N ALA A 188 -8.51 12.27 -2.74
CA ALA A 188 -8.31 13.06 -3.94
C ALA A 188 -6.91 13.71 -3.99
N ARG A 189 -6.38 14.20 -2.87
CA ARG A 189 -5.05 14.82 -2.81
C ARG A 189 -3.93 13.87 -3.22
N ILE A 190 -4.09 12.59 -2.92
CA ILE A 190 -3.10 11.54 -3.19
C ILE A 190 -3.29 10.98 -4.61
N VAL A 191 -4.54 10.86 -5.05
CA VAL A 191 -4.93 10.20 -6.30
C VAL A 191 -4.90 11.16 -7.49
N LEU A 192 -5.27 12.43 -7.34
CA LEU A 192 -5.31 13.39 -8.45
C LEU A 192 -3.97 13.57 -9.19
N PRO A 193 -2.79 13.56 -8.54
CA PRO A 193 -1.52 13.56 -9.25
C PRO A 193 -1.33 12.34 -10.14
N PHE A 194 -1.74 11.17 -9.68
CA PHE A 194 -1.72 9.93 -10.46
C PHE A 194 -2.69 10.02 -11.66
N LEU A 195 -3.94 10.47 -11.44
CA LEU A 195 -4.91 10.65 -12.53
C LEU A 195 -4.42 11.66 -13.58
N ARG A 196 -3.75 12.74 -13.15
CA ARG A 196 -3.11 13.68 -14.09
C ARG A 196 -2.05 13.02 -14.97
N ASN A 197 -1.27 12.10 -14.42
CA ASN A 197 -0.32 11.32 -15.20
C ASN A 197 -1.02 10.38 -16.19
N LEU A 198 -2.14 9.75 -15.79
CA LEU A 198 -2.97 8.97 -16.72
C LEU A 198 -3.57 9.84 -17.83
N GLN A 199 -4.03 11.05 -17.50
CA GLN A 199 -4.52 12.03 -18.51
C GLN A 199 -3.42 12.45 -19.48
N ARG A 200 -2.17 12.63 -19.01
CA ARG A 200 -0.99 12.86 -19.87
C ARG A 200 -0.71 11.67 -20.81
N LEU A 201 -1.04 10.46 -20.38
CA LEU A 201 -1.00 9.26 -21.22
C LEU A 201 -2.23 9.11 -22.13
N GLY A 202 -3.14 10.10 -22.14
CA GLY A 202 -4.31 10.13 -23.01
C GLY A 202 -5.55 9.41 -22.48
N PHE A 203 -5.52 8.87 -21.25
CA PHE A 203 -6.73 8.31 -20.62
C PHE A 203 -7.74 9.40 -20.29
N ASP A 204 -9.01 9.10 -20.43
CA ASP A 204 -10.11 9.87 -19.83
C ASP A 204 -10.29 9.38 -18.37
N ALA A 205 -9.42 9.89 -17.49
CA ALA A 205 -9.34 9.47 -16.09
C ALA A 205 -10.02 10.48 -15.18
N SER A 206 -10.93 10.00 -14.31
CA SER A 206 -11.73 10.83 -13.42
C SER A 206 -11.73 10.30 -11.97
N PHE A 207 -12.00 11.20 -11.03
CA PHE A 207 -12.20 10.88 -9.61
C PHE A 207 -13.68 10.98 -9.28
N ARG A 208 -14.25 9.90 -8.76
CA ARG A 208 -15.64 9.82 -8.31
C ARG A 208 -15.69 9.68 -6.79
N GLN A 209 -16.21 10.70 -6.13
CA GLN A 209 -16.58 10.61 -4.72
C GLN A 209 -18.02 10.08 -4.63
N ALA A 210 -18.21 8.99 -3.88
CA ALA A 210 -19.49 8.43 -3.54
C ALA A 210 -19.75 8.56 -2.03
N ASP A 211 -21.01 8.55 -1.60
CA ASP A 211 -21.32 8.34 -0.20
C ASP A 211 -20.98 6.90 0.25
N VAL A 212 -20.95 6.66 1.56
CA VAL A 212 -20.55 5.36 2.11
C VAL A 212 -21.48 4.22 1.66
N PRO A 213 -22.84 4.34 1.70
CA PRO A 213 -23.73 3.30 1.21
C PRO A 213 -23.51 2.97 -0.26
N GLN A 214 -23.40 3.97 -1.13
CA GLN A 214 -23.16 3.77 -2.56
C GLN A 214 -21.81 3.12 -2.81
N TYR A 215 -20.75 3.53 -2.11
CA TYR A 215 -19.43 2.95 -2.21
C TYR A 215 -19.44 1.46 -1.83
N LEU A 216 -20.05 1.11 -0.68
CA LEU A 216 -20.13 -0.27 -0.20
C LEU A 216 -20.93 -1.15 -1.18
N GLU A 217 -22.01 -0.64 -1.74
CA GLU A 217 -22.79 -1.40 -2.72
C GLU A 217 -22.01 -1.64 -4.01
N ARG A 218 -21.33 -0.61 -4.53
CA ARG A 218 -20.49 -0.73 -5.72
C ARG A 218 -19.31 -1.67 -5.50
N THR A 219 -18.61 -1.55 -4.38
CA THR A 219 -17.45 -2.42 -4.08
C THR A 219 -17.86 -3.87 -3.86
N ARG A 220 -18.99 -4.15 -3.22
CA ARG A 220 -19.55 -5.50 -3.07
C ARG A 220 -19.87 -6.18 -4.40
N ARG A 221 -20.26 -5.40 -5.41
CA ARG A 221 -20.56 -5.88 -6.77
C ARG A 221 -19.36 -5.81 -7.69
N TYR A 222 -18.20 -5.35 -7.20
CA TYR A 222 -17.02 -5.07 -8.01
C TYR A 222 -17.28 -4.08 -9.16
N ASP A 223 -18.21 -3.12 -8.95
CA ASP A 223 -18.54 -2.07 -9.91
C ASP A 223 -17.66 -0.85 -9.73
N TYR A 224 -16.40 -0.98 -10.07
CA TYR A 224 -15.40 0.08 -10.11
C TYR A 224 -14.29 -0.28 -11.10
N ASP A 225 -13.54 0.72 -11.54
CA ASP A 225 -12.31 0.49 -12.30
C ASP A 225 -11.11 0.47 -11.36
N MET A 226 -10.98 1.48 -10.50
CA MET A 226 -9.91 1.60 -9.51
C MET A 226 -10.43 2.08 -8.16
N ILE A 227 -9.85 1.56 -7.08
CA ILE A 227 -10.06 1.98 -5.68
C ILE A 227 -8.73 2.00 -4.94
N ILE A 228 -8.67 2.65 -3.76
CA ILE A 228 -7.64 2.33 -2.76
C ILE A 228 -8.15 1.18 -1.91
N ASP A 229 -7.28 0.19 -1.71
CA ASP A 229 -7.49 -0.89 -0.75
C ASP A 229 -6.22 -1.12 0.06
N MET A 230 -6.35 -1.82 1.19
CA MET A 230 -5.27 -2.07 2.12
C MET A 230 -5.25 -3.55 2.53
N PHE A 231 -4.19 -4.25 2.16
CA PHE A 231 -4.02 -5.68 2.42
C PHE A 231 -3.12 -5.85 3.65
N ALA A 232 -3.74 -6.01 4.81
CA ALA A 232 -3.03 -6.29 6.05
C ALA A 232 -2.56 -7.74 6.09
N GLN A 233 -1.34 -7.96 6.59
CA GLN A 233 -0.74 -9.27 6.71
C GLN A 233 -0.29 -9.52 8.16
N SER A 234 -0.37 -10.77 8.59
CA SER A 234 0.21 -11.23 9.84
C SER A 234 1.61 -11.79 9.65
N LEU A 235 2.32 -12.05 10.76
CA LEU A 235 3.59 -12.78 10.73
C LEU A 235 3.40 -14.30 10.51
N SER A 236 2.16 -14.77 10.54
CA SER A 236 1.79 -16.17 10.30
C SER A 236 0.60 -16.25 9.33
N PRO A 237 0.81 -15.89 8.04
CA PRO A 237 -0.24 -15.96 7.05
C PRO A 237 -0.69 -17.40 6.80
N GLY A 238 -1.98 -17.56 6.49
CA GLY A 238 -2.62 -18.86 6.32
C GLY A 238 -3.83 -18.82 5.40
N ALA A 239 -4.96 -19.36 5.86
CA ALA A 239 -6.18 -19.53 5.06
C ALA A 239 -6.80 -18.22 4.55
N GLU A 240 -6.55 -17.09 5.24
CA GLU A 240 -7.03 -15.76 4.80
C GLU A 240 -6.48 -15.36 3.43
N GLN A 241 -5.33 -15.90 3.02
CA GLN A 241 -4.78 -15.64 1.68
C GLN A 241 -5.69 -16.12 0.55
N THR A 242 -6.52 -17.15 0.81
CA THR A 242 -7.53 -17.63 -0.15
C THR A 242 -8.58 -16.57 -0.46
N TYR A 243 -8.99 -15.81 0.56
CA TYR A 243 -9.99 -14.76 0.39
C TYR A 243 -9.42 -13.50 -0.29
N MET A 244 -8.14 -13.22 -0.08
CA MET A 244 -7.47 -12.04 -0.66
C MET A 244 -7.05 -12.26 -2.12
N TRP A 245 -6.54 -13.46 -2.46
CA TRP A 245 -5.84 -13.72 -3.72
C TRP A 245 -6.32 -14.93 -4.50
N GLY A 246 -7.10 -15.82 -3.87
CA GLY A 246 -7.55 -17.06 -4.50
C GLY A 246 -8.51 -16.83 -5.65
N SER A 247 -8.39 -17.65 -6.71
CA SER A 247 -9.19 -17.54 -7.91
C SER A 247 -10.69 -17.66 -7.67
N GLN A 248 -11.12 -18.49 -6.71
CA GLN A 248 -12.54 -18.63 -6.36
C GLN A 248 -13.10 -17.34 -5.74
N ALA A 249 -12.34 -16.70 -4.86
CA ALA A 249 -12.73 -15.44 -4.22
C ALA A 249 -12.98 -14.29 -5.22
N ALA A 250 -12.40 -14.37 -6.41
CA ALA A 250 -12.58 -13.37 -7.45
C ALA A 250 -14.02 -13.22 -7.94
N ASP A 251 -14.82 -14.30 -7.92
CA ASP A 251 -16.21 -14.28 -8.41
C ASP A 251 -17.24 -14.14 -7.28
N GLU A 252 -16.83 -14.27 -6.03
CA GLU A 252 -17.71 -14.19 -4.86
C GLU A 252 -17.95 -12.74 -4.46
N LYS A 253 -19.20 -12.30 -4.54
CA LYS A 253 -19.58 -10.92 -4.17
C LYS A 253 -19.23 -10.58 -2.73
N GLY A 254 -18.57 -9.45 -2.54
CA GLY A 254 -18.18 -8.97 -1.21
C GLY A 254 -16.97 -9.68 -0.60
N ASN A 255 -16.25 -10.50 -1.35
CA ASN A 255 -15.01 -11.12 -0.93
C ASN A 255 -13.84 -10.11 -1.00
N GLN A 256 -12.71 -10.44 -0.38
CA GLN A 256 -11.54 -9.57 -0.26
C GLN A 256 -10.63 -9.54 -1.51
N ASN A 257 -10.86 -10.41 -2.50
CA ASN A 257 -10.14 -10.36 -3.77
C ASN A 257 -10.62 -9.17 -4.62
N SER A 258 -10.34 -7.97 -4.15
CA SER A 258 -10.78 -6.72 -4.78
C SER A 258 -10.20 -6.54 -6.19
N ALA A 259 -8.99 -7.01 -6.45
CA ALA A 259 -8.40 -6.96 -7.79
C ALA A 259 -9.05 -7.94 -8.79
N GLY A 260 -9.68 -9.01 -8.33
CA GLY A 260 -10.23 -10.05 -9.20
C GLY A 260 -9.17 -10.97 -9.77
N ILE A 261 -8.15 -11.28 -8.98
CA ILE A 261 -7.04 -12.15 -9.36
C ILE A 261 -7.55 -13.58 -9.60
N LYS A 262 -7.18 -14.15 -10.76
CA LYS A 262 -7.33 -15.57 -11.09
C LYS A 262 -6.02 -16.07 -11.65
N ASN A 263 -5.26 -16.80 -10.82
CA ASN A 263 -3.94 -17.28 -11.21
C ASN A 263 -3.65 -18.63 -10.54
N LYS A 264 -3.49 -19.69 -11.33
CA LYS A 264 -3.23 -21.05 -10.84
C LYS A 264 -1.95 -21.16 -10.03
N ALA A 265 -0.90 -20.42 -10.37
CA ALA A 265 0.36 -20.44 -9.62
C ALA A 265 0.18 -19.84 -8.22
N ILE A 266 -0.61 -18.77 -8.09
CA ILE A 266 -0.97 -18.18 -6.81
C ILE A 266 -1.79 -19.18 -5.98
N ASP A 267 -2.82 -19.80 -6.56
CA ASP A 267 -3.65 -20.79 -5.87
C ASP A 267 -2.80 -21.96 -5.36
N ALA A 268 -1.87 -22.46 -6.17
CA ALA A 268 -0.97 -23.56 -5.78
C ALA A 268 -0.05 -23.19 -4.61
N VAL A 269 0.46 -21.97 -4.57
CA VAL A 269 1.31 -21.50 -3.46
C VAL A 269 0.49 -21.28 -2.19
N ILE A 270 -0.71 -20.72 -2.29
CA ILE A 270 -1.63 -20.57 -1.15
C ILE A 270 -1.94 -21.92 -0.54
N ALA A 271 -2.23 -22.93 -1.37
CA ALA A 271 -2.49 -24.30 -0.87
C ALA A 271 -1.30 -24.87 -0.07
N LYS A 272 -0.06 -24.63 -0.51
CA LYS A 272 1.14 -25.03 0.23
C LYS A 272 1.32 -24.24 1.52
N LEU A 273 1.07 -22.95 1.48
CA LEU A 273 1.16 -22.06 2.65
C LEU A 273 0.20 -22.50 3.77
N ILE A 274 -1.04 -22.81 3.44
CA ILE A 274 -2.08 -23.23 4.40
C ILE A 274 -1.70 -24.51 5.15
N VAL A 275 -1.03 -25.45 4.50
CA VAL A 275 -0.63 -26.72 5.11
C VAL A 275 0.76 -26.71 5.75
N SER A 276 1.43 -25.56 5.73
CA SER A 276 2.77 -25.39 6.31
C SER A 276 2.77 -25.68 7.81
N LYS A 277 3.74 -26.48 8.27
CA LYS A 277 3.81 -26.95 9.67
C LYS A 277 4.93 -26.29 10.48
N ASN A 278 5.81 -25.57 9.84
CA ASN A 278 6.96 -24.93 10.45
C ASN A 278 7.19 -23.52 9.91
N ARG A 279 8.03 -22.77 10.60
CA ARG A 279 8.31 -21.36 10.25
C ARG A 279 9.01 -21.21 8.91
N ASP A 280 9.91 -22.10 8.57
CA ASP A 280 10.71 -22.01 7.34
C ASP A 280 9.82 -22.17 6.09
N ASP A 281 8.86 -23.10 6.13
CA ASP A 281 7.88 -23.26 5.07
C ASP A 281 6.98 -22.02 4.92
N ILE A 282 6.51 -21.46 6.05
CA ILE A 282 5.71 -20.23 6.03
C ILE A 282 6.50 -19.09 5.38
N VAL A 283 7.78 -18.92 5.76
CA VAL A 283 8.64 -17.89 5.17
C VAL A 283 8.84 -18.13 3.68
N LEU A 284 9.18 -19.36 3.28
CA LEU A 284 9.42 -19.73 1.89
C LEU A 284 8.19 -19.48 1.02
N TYR A 285 7.03 -20.02 1.39
CA TYR A 285 5.82 -19.87 0.58
C TYR A 285 5.27 -18.44 0.60
N SER A 286 5.43 -17.68 1.68
CA SER A 286 5.09 -16.27 1.71
C SER A 286 5.95 -15.44 0.75
N LYS A 287 7.26 -15.69 0.69
CA LYS A 287 8.16 -15.01 -0.27
C LYS A 287 7.80 -15.36 -1.72
N VAL A 288 7.50 -16.62 -2.00
CA VAL A 288 7.07 -17.02 -3.36
C VAL A 288 5.73 -16.38 -3.71
N LEU A 289 4.76 -16.37 -2.79
CA LEU A 289 3.47 -15.69 -2.99
C LEU A 289 3.66 -14.20 -3.27
N ASP A 290 4.51 -13.54 -2.49
CA ASP A 290 4.85 -12.12 -2.66
C ASP A 290 5.43 -11.83 -4.06
N ARG A 291 6.36 -12.68 -4.54
CA ARG A 291 6.91 -12.56 -5.91
C ARG A 291 5.85 -12.69 -6.98
N LEU A 292 4.97 -13.68 -6.84
CA LEU A 292 3.88 -13.93 -7.81
C LEU A 292 2.89 -12.76 -7.85
N LEU A 293 2.51 -12.24 -6.68
CA LEU A 293 1.61 -11.09 -6.58
C LEU A 293 2.20 -9.83 -7.21
N ARG A 294 3.48 -9.54 -6.96
CA ARG A 294 4.19 -8.41 -7.56
C ARG A 294 4.36 -8.57 -9.07
N ALA A 295 4.72 -9.78 -9.51
CA ALA A 295 4.92 -10.10 -10.92
C ALA A 295 3.63 -9.94 -11.75
N GLY A 296 2.46 -10.02 -11.12
CA GLY A 296 1.17 -9.83 -11.78
C GLY A 296 0.79 -8.37 -12.00
N TYR A 297 1.44 -7.42 -11.33
CA TYR A 297 1.09 -5.99 -11.39
C TYR A 297 -0.40 -5.73 -11.12
N TYR A 298 -0.99 -6.50 -10.19
CA TYR A 298 -2.43 -6.42 -9.88
C TYR A 298 -2.83 -5.12 -9.19
N VAL A 299 -1.88 -4.49 -8.54
CA VAL A 299 -2.05 -3.24 -7.82
C VAL A 299 -0.90 -2.28 -8.13
N VAL A 300 -1.14 -0.99 -7.94
CA VAL A 300 -0.08 0.02 -7.87
C VAL A 300 0.29 0.21 -6.41
N PRO A 301 1.44 -0.31 -5.92
CA PRO A 301 1.86 -0.09 -4.54
C PRO A 301 2.00 1.41 -4.26
N THR A 302 1.48 1.86 -3.13
CA THR A 302 1.57 3.26 -2.77
C THR A 302 2.67 3.50 -1.74
N TYR A 303 2.36 3.81 -0.52
CA TYR A 303 3.33 4.18 0.50
C TYR A 303 3.02 3.53 1.85
N GLY A 304 4.05 3.36 2.64
CA GLY A 304 3.97 2.88 4.01
C GLY A 304 5.19 3.31 4.81
N LYS A 305 5.27 2.87 6.03
CA LYS A 305 6.44 3.02 6.89
C LYS A 305 6.42 1.98 8.00
N HIS A 306 7.57 1.56 8.46
CA HIS A 306 7.74 0.60 9.57
C HIS A 306 8.21 1.28 10.87
N THR A 307 7.82 2.54 11.03
CA THR A 307 7.99 3.28 12.27
C THR A 307 6.68 3.93 12.66
N ASP A 308 6.34 3.87 13.93
CA ASP A 308 5.21 4.59 14.49
C ASP A 308 5.65 5.94 15.03
N ASN A 309 5.01 7.01 14.55
CA ASN A 309 5.20 8.33 15.13
C ASN A 309 4.35 8.43 16.40
N VAL A 310 4.97 8.57 17.55
CA VAL A 310 4.26 8.70 18.82
C VAL A 310 4.65 10.00 19.52
N ALA A 311 3.65 10.65 20.10
CA ALA A 311 3.86 11.78 21.00
C ALA A 311 3.19 11.47 22.32
N TYR A 312 3.91 11.71 23.41
CA TYR A 312 3.41 11.38 24.73
C TYR A 312 3.90 12.39 25.78
N TRP A 313 3.10 12.56 26.81
CA TRP A 313 3.48 13.37 27.95
C TRP A 313 4.53 12.65 28.79
N LYS A 314 5.51 13.35 29.29
CA LYS A 314 6.79 12.86 29.83
C LYS A 314 6.68 11.83 30.97
N PHE A 315 5.50 11.65 31.54
CA PHE A 315 5.29 10.64 32.58
C PHE A 315 5.12 9.22 32.05
N TYR A 316 4.87 9.06 30.75
CA TYR A 316 4.93 7.73 30.15
C TYR A 316 6.38 7.32 29.92
N GLU A 317 6.70 6.12 30.34
CA GLU A 317 8.01 5.49 30.21
C GLU A 317 7.88 4.08 29.66
N HIS A 318 8.93 3.59 29.04
CA HIS A 318 9.05 2.22 28.57
C HIS A 318 10.50 1.73 28.70
N GLY A 319 10.69 0.44 28.86
CA GLY A 319 11.96 -0.24 28.66
C GLY A 319 12.27 -0.52 27.20
N PRO A 320 13.18 -1.44 26.89
CA PRO A 320 13.35 -1.96 25.55
C PRO A 320 12.02 -2.52 25.03
N LEU A 321 11.54 -1.99 23.90
CA LEU A 321 10.30 -2.45 23.29
C LEU A 321 10.56 -3.69 22.44
N PRO A 322 9.70 -4.72 22.49
CA PRO A 322 9.72 -5.78 21.49
C PRO A 322 9.56 -5.22 20.08
N SER A 323 10.23 -5.82 19.11
CA SER A 323 10.25 -5.34 17.72
C SER A 323 8.87 -5.33 17.03
N ASN A 324 7.90 -6.02 17.60
CA ASN A 324 6.51 -6.11 17.16
C ASN A 324 5.52 -5.49 18.17
N ALA A 325 6.00 -4.66 19.09
CA ALA A 325 5.16 -3.95 20.06
C ALA A 325 4.13 -3.08 19.35
N ILE A 326 2.92 -3.02 19.88
CA ILE A 326 1.83 -2.20 19.34
C ILE A 326 1.38 -1.20 20.40
N GLY A 327 1.27 0.08 19.99
CA GLY A 327 0.71 1.10 20.84
C GLY A 327 1.46 1.30 22.17
N ILE A 328 0.74 1.16 23.27
CA ILE A 328 1.20 1.49 24.65
C ILE A 328 1.34 0.22 25.53
N ASP A 329 1.30 -0.96 24.97
CA ASP A 329 1.21 -2.23 25.72
C ASP A 329 2.39 -2.47 26.68
N TYR A 330 3.56 -1.93 26.40
CA TYR A 330 4.78 -2.11 27.20
C TYR A 330 5.20 -0.83 27.93
N TRP A 331 4.26 0.08 28.15
CA TRP A 331 4.52 1.37 28.78
C TRP A 331 3.93 1.44 30.19
N TRP A 332 4.51 2.26 31.04
CA TRP A 332 3.98 2.55 32.38
C TRP A 332 3.99 4.04 32.67
N ALA A 333 3.24 4.46 33.69
CA ALA A 333 3.22 5.83 34.16
C ALA A 333 4.18 5.99 35.36
N ASN A 334 5.09 6.93 35.25
CA ASN A 334 5.92 7.39 36.39
C ASN A 334 5.15 8.43 37.19
N LYS A 335 4.84 8.10 38.46
CA LYS A 335 3.97 8.92 39.32
C LYS A 335 4.56 10.31 39.60
N ASP A 336 5.89 10.42 39.83
CA ASP A 336 6.53 11.70 40.14
C ASP A 336 6.51 12.65 38.94
N LYS A 337 6.78 12.11 37.75
CA LYS A 337 6.65 12.86 36.50
C LYS A 337 5.20 13.19 36.16
N GLN A 338 4.25 12.33 36.53
CA GLN A 338 2.82 12.61 36.38
C GLN A 338 2.40 13.81 37.22
N ALA A 339 2.83 13.88 38.49
CA ALA A 339 2.56 15.03 39.36
C ALA A 339 3.11 16.35 38.76
N GLN A 340 4.32 16.32 38.18
CA GLN A 340 4.90 17.49 37.49
C GLN A 340 4.05 17.91 36.26
N VAL A 341 3.56 16.96 35.50
CA VAL A 341 2.69 17.24 34.32
C VAL A 341 1.37 17.83 34.77
N MET A 342 0.73 17.27 35.83
CA MET A 342 -0.53 17.81 36.35
C MET A 342 -0.35 19.23 36.90
N GLN A 343 0.74 19.49 37.62
CA GLN A 343 1.08 20.85 38.07
C GLN A 343 1.26 21.81 36.89
N TYR A 344 1.95 21.39 35.81
CA TYR A 344 2.10 22.18 34.58
C TYR A 344 0.75 22.50 33.92
N LEU A 345 -0.18 21.57 33.95
CA LEU A 345 -1.53 21.72 33.39
C LEU A 345 -2.49 22.49 34.30
N GLY A 346 -2.08 22.82 35.54
CA GLY A 346 -2.99 23.42 36.53
C GLY A 346 -4.08 22.47 37.03
N LYS A 347 -3.81 21.17 37.06
CA LYS A 347 -4.73 20.08 37.46
C LYS A 347 -4.25 19.41 38.74
#